data_b3251ada90d6d388bcac9dbe2a789068
#
_entry.id   b3251ada90d6d388bcac9dbe2a789068
#
_cell.length_a   1.000
_cell.length_b   1.000
_cell.length_c   1.000
_cell.angle_alpha   90.00
_cell.angle_beta   90.00
_cell.angle_gamma   90.00
#
_symmetry.space_group_name_H-M   'P 1'
#
loop_
_entity.id
_entity.type
_entity.pdbx_description
1 polymer ?
#
loop_
_entity_poly.entity_id
_entity_poly.type
_entity_poly.pdbx_seq_one_letter_code
_entity_poly.pdbx_strand_id
1 'polypeptide(L)'
;ALLYNLVNLEMKPGDKITESDLCELYGISRTPIREAILELHQQNMIDIYPKQGTFVSYIDTAAIDEFLELRNLMEQSVTQLACEKLTPDNIAYLRENIVQWKHHLKNDNLAKTQACDKEFHKYIYCACGKQFWHNIIRENAYQFDRIVILMFSSINTDKLIKDHSDMVDAFEAHDKEKAYEISLRHTKRYIEHFDEFLVKYPNYFKK
;
A
#
# COMPACT_ATOMS: atom_id res chain seq x y z
N ALA A 1 -3.67 15.97 2.13
CA ALA A 1 -2.90 16.50 0.99
C ALA A 1 -1.42 16.13 1.13
N LEU A 2 -0.66 16.60 2.16
CA LEU A 2 0.78 16.36 2.29
C LEU A 2 1.14 14.87 2.29
N LEU A 3 0.49 14.04 3.12
CA LEU A 3 0.69 12.59 3.12
C LEU A 3 0.45 11.97 1.74
N TYR A 4 -0.57 12.43 1.00
CA TYR A 4 -0.84 11.97 -0.36
C TYR A 4 0.36 12.25 -1.29
N ASN A 5 0.90 13.47 -1.27
CA ASN A 5 2.04 13.84 -2.11
C ASN A 5 3.30 13.03 -1.78
N LEU A 6 3.53 12.73 -0.48
CA LEU A 6 4.65 11.90 -0.04
C LEU A 6 4.51 10.44 -0.48
N VAL A 7 3.32 9.85 -0.30
CA VAL A 7 3.04 8.46 -0.68
C VAL A 7 3.10 8.29 -2.19
N ASN A 8 2.54 9.23 -2.96
CA ASN A 8 2.53 9.17 -4.43
C ASN A 8 3.84 9.64 -5.08
N LEU A 9 4.88 9.93 -4.28
CA LEU A 9 6.20 10.36 -4.75
C LEU A 9 6.17 11.67 -5.58
N GLU A 10 5.12 12.49 -5.40
CA GLU A 10 5.05 13.85 -5.94
C GLU A 10 6.08 14.76 -5.23
N MET A 11 6.32 14.49 -3.94
CA MET A 11 7.51 14.94 -3.19
C MET A 11 8.45 13.75 -3.05
N LYS A 12 9.66 13.86 -3.60
CA LYS A 12 10.59 12.74 -3.73
C LYS A 12 11.36 12.49 -2.45
N PRO A 13 11.73 11.23 -2.16
CA PRO A 13 12.66 10.91 -1.07
C PRO A 13 13.93 11.77 -1.14
N GLY A 14 14.32 12.37 -0.02
CA GLY A 14 15.46 13.29 0.09
C GLY A 14 15.15 14.75 -0.24
N ASP A 15 13.98 15.09 -0.79
CA ASP A 15 13.60 16.49 -1.04
C ASP A 15 13.54 17.26 0.29
N LYS A 16 14.13 18.45 0.30
CA LYS A 16 14.02 19.37 1.43
C LYS A 16 12.66 20.05 1.39
N ILE A 17 11.98 20.07 2.51
CA ILE A 17 10.71 20.77 2.71
C ILE A 17 10.86 21.86 3.76
N THR A 18 10.18 23.00 3.53
CA THR A 18 10.11 24.07 4.53
C THR A 18 8.66 24.36 4.90
N GLU A 19 8.46 24.81 6.16
CA GLU A 19 7.12 25.25 6.59
C GLU A 19 6.56 26.35 5.68
N SER A 20 7.43 27.24 5.19
CA SER A 20 7.03 28.35 4.32
C SER A 20 6.47 27.87 2.98
N ASP A 21 7.18 26.92 2.33
CA ASP A 21 6.77 26.38 1.03
C ASP A 21 5.47 25.61 1.17
N LEU A 22 5.29 24.87 2.26
CA LEU A 22 4.05 24.15 2.53
C LEU A 22 2.86 25.10 2.85
N CYS A 23 3.13 26.20 3.57
CA CYS A 23 2.11 27.23 3.81
C CYS A 23 1.65 27.87 2.51
N GLU A 24 2.57 28.17 1.61
CA GLU A 24 2.28 28.73 0.29
C GLU A 24 1.51 27.72 -0.59
N LEU A 25 2.00 26.47 -0.66
CA LEU A 25 1.42 25.40 -1.48
C LEU A 25 -0.02 25.08 -1.08
N TYR A 26 -0.32 25.04 0.21
CA TYR A 26 -1.65 24.66 0.70
C TYR A 26 -2.55 25.82 1.14
N GLY A 27 -2.03 27.04 1.16
CA GLY A 27 -2.80 28.22 1.58
C GLY A 27 -3.22 28.22 3.04
N ILE A 28 -2.43 27.60 3.95
CA ILE A 28 -2.73 27.46 5.38
C ILE A 28 -1.60 28.01 6.25
N SER A 29 -1.92 28.31 7.52
CA SER A 29 -0.97 28.90 8.47
C SER A 29 0.08 27.88 8.96
N ARG A 30 1.14 28.39 9.66
CA ARG A 30 2.27 27.56 10.11
C ARG A 30 1.89 26.51 11.15
N THR A 31 0.93 26.80 12.04
CA THR A 31 0.60 25.88 13.13
C THR A 31 0.14 24.50 12.62
N PRO A 32 -0.91 24.39 11.77
CA PRO A 32 -1.33 23.09 11.26
C PRO A 32 -0.27 22.42 10.34
N ILE A 33 0.60 23.21 9.70
CA ILE A 33 1.74 22.64 8.95
C ILE A 33 2.74 21.96 9.88
N ARG A 34 3.08 22.58 11.02
CA ARG A 34 3.99 21.98 12.01
C ARG A 34 3.42 20.71 12.61
N GLU A 35 2.14 20.72 12.96
CA GLU A 35 1.44 19.54 13.48
C GLU A 35 1.48 18.40 12.46
N ALA A 36 1.18 18.66 11.19
CA ALA A 36 1.26 17.67 10.12
C ALA A 36 2.69 17.14 9.90
N ILE A 37 3.72 18.00 9.94
CA ILE A 37 5.12 17.58 9.83
C ILE A 37 5.50 16.66 10.99
N LEU A 38 5.10 16.98 12.23
CA LEU A 38 5.40 16.16 13.40
C LEU A 38 4.68 14.80 13.35
N GLU A 39 3.42 14.78 12.92
CA GLU A 39 2.68 13.54 12.71
C GLU A 39 3.33 12.66 11.65
N LEU A 40 3.69 13.24 10.51
CA LEU A 40 4.36 12.51 9.42
C LEU A 40 5.78 12.07 9.77
N HIS A 41 6.46 12.79 10.66
CA HIS A 41 7.74 12.34 11.22
C HIS A 41 7.56 11.10 12.10
N GLN A 42 6.52 11.04 12.94
CA GLN A 42 6.18 9.85 13.73
C GLN A 42 5.83 8.64 12.84
N GLN A 43 5.31 8.90 11.65
CA GLN A 43 4.98 7.88 10.63
C GLN A 43 6.16 7.53 9.72
N ASN A 44 7.37 7.99 10.02
CA ASN A 44 8.60 7.79 9.22
C ASN A 44 8.47 8.25 7.74
N MET A 45 7.63 9.26 7.47
CA MET A 45 7.47 9.85 6.15
C MET A 45 8.27 11.13 5.96
N ILE A 46 8.71 11.73 7.05
CA ILE A 46 9.51 12.95 7.11
C ILE A 46 10.63 12.77 8.11
N ASP A 47 11.84 13.20 7.76
CA ASP A 47 12.99 13.28 8.66
C ASP A 47 13.23 14.72 9.08
N ILE A 48 13.44 14.94 10.39
CA ILE A 48 13.76 16.24 10.97
C ILE A 48 15.18 16.19 11.53
N TYR A 49 16.12 16.91 10.89
CA TYR A 49 17.49 17.02 11.36
C TYR A 49 17.73 18.39 12.01
N PRO A 50 18.09 18.45 13.30
CA PRO A 50 18.38 19.73 13.98
C PRO A 50 19.40 20.56 13.22
N LYS A 51 19.09 21.84 13.00
CA LYS A 51 19.92 22.82 12.26
C LYS A 51 20.15 22.55 10.77
N GLN A 52 19.74 21.42 10.23
CA GLN A 52 19.87 21.07 8.80
C GLN A 52 18.57 21.26 8.04
N GLY A 53 17.44 20.90 8.66
CA GLY A 53 16.13 21.07 8.05
C GLY A 53 15.24 19.83 8.13
N THR A 54 14.16 19.90 7.40
CA THR A 54 13.15 18.85 7.28
C THR A 54 13.22 18.29 5.86
N PHE A 55 13.16 16.98 5.74
CA PHE A 55 13.33 16.28 4.46
C PHE A 55 12.27 15.17 4.31
N VAL A 56 11.91 14.85 3.08
CA VAL A 56 11.13 13.64 2.78
C VAL A 56 12.01 12.42 3.10
N SER A 57 11.53 11.49 3.93
CA SER A 57 12.28 10.29 4.30
C SER A 57 12.61 9.44 3.08
N TYR A 58 13.79 8.83 3.07
CA TYR A 58 14.11 7.76 2.14
C TYR A 58 13.22 6.53 2.37
N ILE A 59 13.03 5.73 1.33
CA ILE A 59 12.34 4.45 1.44
C ILE A 59 13.25 3.48 2.19
N ASP A 60 12.78 2.97 3.33
CA ASP A 60 13.51 2.03 4.18
C ASP A 60 13.08 0.60 3.86
N THR A 61 13.91 -0.14 3.13
CA THR A 61 13.61 -1.53 2.74
C THR A 61 13.52 -2.47 3.93
N ALA A 62 14.32 -2.26 4.98
CA ALA A 62 14.25 -3.09 6.19
C ALA A 62 12.91 -2.92 6.92
N ALA A 63 12.43 -1.68 7.03
CA ALA A 63 11.12 -1.40 7.61
C ALA A 63 9.97 -1.98 6.77
N ILE A 64 10.14 -2.04 5.44
CA ILE A 64 9.16 -2.65 4.54
C ILE A 64 9.17 -4.17 4.69
N ASP A 65 10.32 -4.81 4.81
CA ASP A 65 10.42 -6.26 5.03
C ASP A 65 9.73 -6.67 6.33
N GLU A 66 9.97 -5.95 7.44
CA GLU A 66 9.30 -6.18 8.72
C GLU A 66 7.78 -5.97 8.62
N PHE A 67 7.35 -4.91 7.92
CA PHE A 67 5.92 -4.68 7.66
C PHE A 67 5.28 -5.82 6.86
N LEU A 68 5.96 -6.32 5.83
CA LEU A 68 5.48 -7.42 5.00
C LEU A 68 5.39 -8.74 5.77
N GLU A 69 6.29 -8.99 6.72
CA GLU A 69 6.19 -10.14 7.63
C GLU A 69 4.91 -10.06 8.47
N LEU A 70 4.65 -8.91 9.09
CA LEU A 70 3.41 -8.68 9.86
C LEU A 70 2.15 -8.82 8.97
N ARG A 71 2.17 -8.19 7.80
CA ARG A 71 1.07 -8.25 6.83
C ARG A 71 0.80 -9.69 6.41
N ASN A 72 1.84 -10.48 6.12
CA ASN A 72 1.73 -11.88 5.77
C ASN A 72 0.99 -12.71 6.83
N LEU A 73 1.34 -12.55 8.10
CA LEU A 73 0.69 -13.26 9.20
C LEU A 73 -0.80 -12.95 9.26
N MET A 74 -1.17 -11.69 9.09
CA MET A 74 -2.57 -11.26 9.13
C MET A 74 -3.34 -11.70 7.87
N GLU A 75 -2.76 -11.55 6.68
CA GLU A 75 -3.41 -11.94 5.42
C GLU A 75 -3.63 -13.45 5.32
N GLN A 76 -2.68 -14.26 5.73
CA GLN A 76 -2.84 -15.71 5.80
C GLN A 76 -4.02 -16.11 6.70
N SER A 77 -4.15 -15.46 7.85
CA SER A 77 -5.24 -15.72 8.78
C SER A 77 -6.59 -15.25 8.24
N VAL A 78 -6.66 -14.05 7.64
CA VAL A 78 -7.93 -13.52 7.15
C VAL A 78 -8.40 -14.20 5.87
N THR A 79 -7.52 -14.64 4.99
CA THR A 79 -7.90 -15.40 3.78
C THR A 79 -8.47 -16.77 4.12
N GLN A 80 -7.96 -17.45 5.13
CA GLN A 80 -8.56 -18.69 5.62
C GLN A 80 -9.94 -18.45 6.26
N LEU A 81 -10.11 -17.35 7.02
CA LEU A 81 -11.40 -16.93 7.54
C LEU A 81 -12.39 -16.56 6.42
N ALA A 82 -11.91 -15.98 5.33
CA ALA A 82 -12.73 -15.64 4.18
C ALA A 82 -13.39 -16.87 3.57
N CYS A 83 -12.69 -18.00 3.46
CA CYS A 83 -13.26 -19.27 3.02
C CYS A 83 -14.43 -19.77 3.89
N GLU A 84 -14.50 -19.35 5.16
CA GLU A 84 -15.58 -19.74 6.08
C GLU A 84 -16.73 -18.75 6.12
N LYS A 85 -16.44 -17.45 5.97
CA LYS A 85 -17.33 -16.35 6.34
C LYS A 85 -17.95 -15.62 5.17
N LEU A 86 -17.30 -15.62 4.01
CA LEU A 86 -17.80 -14.86 2.88
C LEU A 86 -19.07 -15.49 2.33
N THR A 87 -20.08 -14.65 2.12
CA THR A 87 -21.34 -15.00 1.49
C THR A 87 -21.23 -14.93 -0.04
N PRO A 88 -22.17 -15.51 -0.81
CA PRO A 88 -22.23 -15.35 -2.27
C PRO A 88 -22.24 -13.88 -2.71
N ASP A 89 -22.89 -12.99 -1.96
CA ASP A 89 -22.90 -11.55 -2.26
C ASP A 89 -21.50 -10.91 -2.05
N ASN A 90 -20.77 -11.36 -1.02
CA ASN A 90 -19.38 -10.91 -0.82
C ASN A 90 -18.47 -11.36 -1.98
N ILE A 91 -18.64 -12.61 -2.43
CA ILE A 91 -17.90 -13.14 -3.59
C ILE A 91 -18.22 -12.33 -4.85
N ALA A 92 -19.51 -12.05 -5.11
CA ALA A 92 -19.93 -11.24 -6.24
C ALA A 92 -19.31 -9.83 -6.21
N TYR A 93 -19.27 -9.19 -5.04
CA TYR A 93 -18.61 -7.88 -4.85
C TYR A 93 -17.12 -7.93 -5.18
N LEU A 94 -16.38 -8.93 -4.68
CA LEU A 94 -14.95 -9.08 -4.96
C LEU A 94 -14.68 -9.34 -6.44
N ARG A 95 -15.53 -10.11 -7.12
CA ARG A 95 -15.43 -10.32 -8.58
C ARG A 95 -15.65 -9.03 -9.35
N GLU A 96 -16.65 -8.24 -8.97
CA GLU A 96 -16.90 -6.92 -9.59
C GLU A 96 -15.70 -5.97 -9.36
N ASN A 97 -15.12 -5.95 -8.17
CA ASN A 97 -13.92 -5.16 -7.90
C ASN A 97 -12.77 -5.53 -8.86
N ILE A 98 -12.55 -6.83 -9.13
CA ILE A 98 -11.54 -7.30 -10.08
C ILE A 98 -11.86 -6.86 -11.52
N VAL A 99 -13.13 -6.84 -11.92
CA VAL A 99 -13.56 -6.34 -13.24
C VAL A 99 -13.24 -4.84 -13.36
N GLN A 100 -13.57 -4.05 -12.34
CA GLN A 100 -13.24 -2.62 -12.28
C GLN A 100 -11.74 -2.37 -12.34
N TRP A 101 -10.95 -3.18 -11.62
CA TRP A 101 -9.50 -3.09 -11.66
C TRP A 101 -8.96 -3.29 -13.09
N LYS A 102 -9.37 -4.39 -13.76
CA LYS A 102 -8.98 -4.67 -15.16
C LYS A 102 -9.37 -3.54 -16.11
N HIS A 103 -10.57 -2.96 -15.90
CA HIS A 103 -11.02 -1.80 -16.67
C HIS A 103 -10.14 -0.57 -16.47
N HIS A 104 -9.79 -0.23 -15.21
CA HIS A 104 -8.95 0.92 -14.92
C HIS A 104 -7.51 0.73 -15.39
N LEU A 105 -6.95 -0.47 -15.25
CA LEU A 105 -5.63 -0.79 -15.77
C LEU A 105 -5.57 -0.62 -17.30
N LYS A 106 -6.56 -1.12 -18.02
CA LYS A 106 -6.64 -0.99 -19.49
C LYS A 106 -6.73 0.47 -19.97
N ASN A 107 -7.24 1.36 -19.12
CA ASN A 107 -7.37 2.80 -19.42
C ASN A 107 -6.27 3.65 -18.77
N ASP A 108 -5.14 3.05 -18.36
CA ASP A 108 -3.99 3.69 -17.72
C ASP A 108 -4.36 4.57 -16.51
N ASN A 109 -5.45 4.24 -15.81
CA ASN A 109 -5.90 4.97 -14.63
C ASN A 109 -5.30 4.36 -13.37
N LEU A 110 -4.01 4.64 -13.13
CA LEU A 110 -3.24 4.07 -12.02
C LEU A 110 -3.86 4.35 -10.66
N ALA A 111 -4.37 5.56 -10.43
CA ALA A 111 -4.98 5.93 -9.14
C ALA A 111 -6.20 5.05 -8.82
N LYS A 112 -7.09 4.82 -9.80
CA LYS A 112 -8.24 3.93 -9.62
C LYS A 112 -7.84 2.46 -9.55
N THR A 113 -6.82 2.05 -10.29
CA THR A 113 -6.25 0.70 -10.22
C THR A 113 -5.78 0.38 -8.79
N GLN A 114 -5.02 1.27 -8.18
CA GLN A 114 -4.58 1.13 -6.78
C GLN A 114 -5.74 1.20 -5.78
N ALA A 115 -6.76 2.03 -6.05
CA ALA A 115 -7.94 2.07 -5.21
C ALA A 115 -8.70 0.74 -5.20
N CYS A 116 -8.77 0.05 -6.35
CA CYS A 116 -9.37 -1.28 -6.42
C CYS A 116 -8.57 -2.31 -5.60
N ASP A 117 -7.24 -2.30 -5.68
CA ASP A 117 -6.37 -3.17 -4.88
C ASP A 117 -6.59 -2.95 -3.36
N LYS A 118 -6.53 -1.71 -2.92
CA LYS A 118 -6.77 -1.35 -1.52
C LYS A 118 -8.16 -1.74 -1.03
N GLU A 119 -9.18 -1.52 -1.85
CA GLU A 119 -10.57 -1.86 -1.51
C GLU A 119 -10.80 -3.38 -1.46
N PHE A 120 -10.15 -4.16 -2.34
CA PHE A 120 -10.22 -5.63 -2.32
C PHE A 120 -9.78 -6.18 -0.96
N HIS A 121 -8.58 -5.81 -0.52
CA HIS A 121 -8.06 -6.24 0.78
C HIS A 121 -8.93 -5.75 1.94
N LYS A 122 -9.26 -4.46 1.97
CA LYS A 122 -10.13 -3.87 3.00
C LYS A 122 -11.45 -4.63 3.12
N TYR A 123 -12.09 -4.92 1.99
CA TYR A 123 -13.37 -5.59 1.97
C TYR A 123 -13.32 -6.97 2.62
N ILE A 124 -12.28 -7.78 2.32
CA ILE A 124 -12.08 -9.10 2.93
C ILE A 124 -11.96 -8.97 4.46
N TYR A 125 -11.12 -8.06 4.96
CA TYR A 125 -10.98 -7.83 6.39
C TYR A 125 -12.31 -7.43 7.05
N CYS A 126 -13.05 -6.50 6.44
CA CYS A 126 -14.34 -6.04 6.97
C CYS A 126 -15.38 -7.16 6.97
N ALA A 127 -15.53 -7.89 5.88
CA ALA A 127 -16.49 -8.98 5.74
C ALA A 127 -16.18 -10.14 6.72
N CYS A 128 -14.90 -10.34 7.06
CA CYS A 128 -14.48 -11.30 8.07
C CYS A 128 -14.60 -10.78 9.53
N GLY A 129 -15.04 -9.52 9.74
CA GLY A 129 -15.11 -8.89 11.07
C GLY A 129 -13.73 -8.56 11.65
N LYS A 130 -12.75 -8.26 10.79
CA LYS A 130 -11.34 -7.98 11.14
C LYS A 130 -10.92 -6.54 10.79
N GLN A 131 -11.84 -5.59 10.89
CA GLN A 131 -11.57 -4.18 10.62
C GLN A 131 -10.38 -3.63 11.44
N PHE A 132 -10.25 -4.04 12.71
CA PHE A 132 -9.13 -3.64 13.55
C PHE A 132 -7.77 -4.08 12.97
N TRP A 133 -7.68 -5.31 12.43
CA TRP A 133 -6.46 -5.79 11.78
C TRP A 133 -6.11 -4.96 10.54
N HIS A 134 -7.13 -4.68 9.72
CA HIS A 134 -6.95 -3.82 8.55
C HIS A 134 -6.43 -2.43 8.94
N ASN A 135 -6.95 -1.83 10.02
CA ASN A 135 -6.50 -0.52 10.48
C ASN A 135 -5.03 -0.54 10.88
N ILE A 136 -4.57 -1.56 11.62
CA ILE A 136 -3.14 -1.73 11.98
C ILE A 136 -2.27 -1.78 10.72
N ILE A 137 -2.67 -2.55 9.70
CA ILE A 137 -1.95 -2.62 8.42
C ILE A 137 -1.91 -1.25 7.77
N ARG A 138 -3.04 -0.55 7.69
CA ARG A 138 -3.12 0.75 6.99
C ARG A 138 -2.34 1.87 7.67
N GLU A 139 -2.33 1.91 8.99
CA GLU A 139 -1.59 2.90 9.77
C GLU A 139 -0.06 2.75 9.63
N ASN A 140 0.42 1.56 9.27
CA ASN A 140 1.84 1.26 9.13
C ASN A 140 2.30 1.05 7.67
N ALA A 141 1.43 1.23 6.67
CA ALA A 141 1.70 0.87 5.28
C ALA A 141 2.38 1.97 4.44
N TYR A 142 2.63 3.18 4.97
CA TYR A 142 3.02 4.32 4.13
C TYR A 142 4.34 4.13 3.37
N GLN A 143 5.34 3.52 4.00
CA GLN A 143 6.60 3.19 3.33
C GLN A 143 6.39 2.14 2.23
N PHE A 144 5.60 1.12 2.51
CA PHE A 144 5.22 0.09 1.55
C PHE A 144 4.37 0.66 0.40
N ASP A 145 3.44 1.56 0.68
CA ASP A 145 2.62 2.22 -0.35
C ASP A 145 3.48 2.92 -1.42
N ARG A 146 4.66 3.48 -1.06
CA ARG A 146 5.60 4.06 -2.03
C ARG A 146 6.15 3.00 -3.00
N ILE A 147 6.44 1.79 -2.51
CA ILE A 147 6.86 0.67 -3.38
C ILE A 147 5.72 0.26 -4.31
N VAL A 148 4.49 0.21 -3.80
CA VAL A 148 3.30 -0.08 -4.61
C VAL A 148 3.15 0.94 -5.74
N ILE A 149 3.38 2.24 -5.48
CA ILE A 149 3.39 3.28 -6.51
C ILE A 149 4.44 3.02 -7.58
N LEU A 150 5.68 2.71 -7.19
CA LEU A 150 6.75 2.38 -8.15
C LEU A 150 6.41 1.15 -8.97
N MET A 151 5.83 0.13 -8.34
CA MET A 151 5.42 -1.10 -8.99
C MET A 151 4.33 -0.85 -10.04
N PHE A 152 3.22 -0.20 -9.68
CA PHE A 152 2.12 0.08 -10.61
C PHE A 152 2.54 1.00 -11.77
N SER A 153 3.54 1.85 -11.57
CA SER A 153 4.06 2.73 -12.64
C SER A 153 5.12 2.08 -13.54
N SER A 154 5.63 0.90 -13.17
CA SER A 154 6.82 0.33 -13.81
C SER A 154 6.68 -1.11 -14.29
N ILE A 155 5.71 -1.86 -13.79
CA ILE A 155 5.63 -3.33 -13.95
C ILE A 155 4.24 -3.75 -14.41
N ASN A 156 4.19 -4.86 -15.15
CA ASN A 156 2.92 -5.50 -15.49
C ASN A 156 2.29 -6.14 -14.24
N THR A 157 1.10 -5.68 -13.89
CA THR A 157 0.34 -6.11 -12.70
C THR A 157 -0.63 -7.27 -12.97
N ASP A 158 -0.63 -7.88 -14.16
CA ASP A 158 -1.54 -8.99 -14.51
C ASP A 158 -1.44 -10.15 -13.52
N LYS A 159 -0.23 -10.43 -13.02
CA LYS A 159 -0.01 -11.47 -12.01
C LYS A 159 -0.71 -11.17 -10.68
N LEU A 160 -0.75 -9.89 -10.25
CA LEU A 160 -1.47 -9.48 -9.05
C LEU A 160 -2.97 -9.66 -9.23
N ILE A 161 -3.51 -9.21 -10.35
CA ILE A 161 -4.94 -9.39 -10.68
C ILE A 161 -5.30 -10.88 -10.73
N LYS A 162 -4.40 -11.70 -11.29
CA LYS A 162 -4.61 -13.15 -11.31
C LYS A 162 -4.62 -13.73 -9.89
N ASP A 163 -3.73 -13.32 -9.01
CA ASP A 163 -3.71 -13.80 -7.63
C ASP A 163 -5.00 -13.41 -6.89
N HIS A 164 -5.52 -12.20 -7.09
CA HIS A 164 -6.83 -11.80 -6.54
C HIS A 164 -7.98 -12.66 -7.09
N SER A 165 -7.97 -12.96 -8.40
CA SER A 165 -8.96 -13.85 -8.98
C SER A 165 -8.89 -15.26 -8.41
N ASP A 166 -7.66 -15.81 -8.31
CA ASP A 166 -7.42 -17.14 -7.73
C ASP A 166 -7.85 -17.20 -6.24
N MET A 167 -7.65 -16.09 -5.47
CA MET A 167 -8.13 -16.00 -4.08
C MET A 167 -9.65 -16.08 -4.01
N VAL A 168 -10.37 -15.33 -4.85
CA VAL A 168 -11.85 -15.36 -4.87
C VAL A 168 -12.35 -16.76 -5.24
N ASP A 169 -11.70 -17.43 -6.20
CA ASP A 169 -12.04 -18.81 -6.55
C ASP A 169 -11.83 -19.77 -5.36
N ALA A 170 -10.75 -19.59 -4.59
CA ALA A 170 -10.49 -20.38 -3.38
C ALA A 170 -11.51 -20.09 -2.26
N PHE A 171 -11.94 -18.83 -2.09
CA PHE A 171 -12.97 -18.46 -1.12
C PHE A 171 -14.32 -19.11 -1.47
N GLU A 172 -14.72 -19.04 -2.74
CA GLU A 172 -15.97 -19.64 -3.23
C GLU A 172 -15.97 -21.18 -3.12
N ALA A 173 -14.80 -21.80 -3.32
CA ALA A 173 -14.59 -23.24 -3.15
C ALA A 173 -14.41 -23.66 -1.68
N HIS A 174 -14.38 -22.73 -0.73
CA HIS A 174 -14.07 -22.97 0.69
C HIS A 174 -12.70 -23.66 0.91
N ASP A 175 -11.76 -23.47 -0.03
CA ASP A 175 -10.43 -24.09 -0.04
C ASP A 175 -9.41 -23.22 0.72
N LYS A 176 -9.32 -23.47 2.03
CA LYS A 176 -8.42 -22.71 2.94
C LYS A 176 -6.95 -22.89 2.61
N GLU A 177 -6.55 -24.07 2.18
CA GLU A 177 -5.15 -24.39 1.89
C GLU A 177 -4.70 -23.63 0.65
N LYS A 178 -5.50 -23.65 -0.39
CA LYS A 178 -5.24 -22.86 -1.60
C LYS A 178 -5.29 -21.37 -1.35
N ALA A 179 -6.23 -20.87 -0.56
CA ALA A 179 -6.30 -19.45 -0.19
C ALA A 179 -5.02 -19.00 0.56
N TYR A 180 -4.52 -19.83 1.48
CA TYR A 180 -3.26 -19.60 2.18
C TYR A 180 -2.07 -19.54 1.23
N GLU A 181 -1.90 -20.53 0.34
CA GLU A 181 -0.82 -20.58 -0.64
C GLU A 181 -0.82 -19.35 -1.57
N ILE A 182 -2.02 -18.94 -2.03
CA ILE A 182 -2.16 -17.78 -2.89
C ILE A 182 -1.79 -16.50 -2.13
N SER A 183 -2.20 -16.35 -0.88
CA SER A 183 -1.85 -15.16 -0.07
C SER A 183 -0.35 -15.01 0.11
N LEU A 184 0.38 -16.11 0.37
CA LEU A 184 1.84 -16.12 0.45
C LEU A 184 2.50 -15.71 -0.87
N ARG A 185 2.03 -16.26 -1.98
CA ARG A 185 2.53 -15.93 -3.32
C ARG A 185 2.28 -14.46 -3.64
N HIS A 186 1.08 -13.98 -3.33
CA HIS A 186 0.66 -12.60 -3.59
C HIS A 186 1.55 -11.57 -2.88
N THR A 187 1.82 -11.77 -1.60
CA THR A 187 2.66 -10.85 -0.83
C THR A 187 4.12 -10.85 -1.33
N LYS A 188 4.64 -12.00 -1.74
CA LYS A 188 6.00 -12.10 -2.32
C LYS A 188 6.16 -11.28 -3.60
N ARG A 189 5.10 -11.08 -4.39
CA ARG A 189 5.18 -10.31 -5.63
C ARG A 189 5.60 -8.86 -5.43
N TYR A 190 5.31 -8.28 -4.29
CA TYR A 190 5.70 -6.90 -3.98
C TYR A 190 7.22 -6.73 -3.80
N ILE A 191 7.93 -7.79 -3.39
CA ILE A 191 9.39 -7.76 -3.19
C ILE A 191 10.17 -8.34 -4.38
N GLU A 192 9.53 -9.06 -5.32
CA GLU A 192 10.18 -9.66 -6.49
C GLU A 192 10.95 -8.64 -7.35
N HIS A 193 10.61 -7.36 -7.27
CA HIS A 193 11.15 -6.29 -8.10
C HIS A 193 11.97 -5.25 -7.31
N PHE A 194 12.27 -5.50 -6.02
CA PHE A 194 13.04 -4.53 -5.22
C PHE A 194 14.39 -4.19 -5.84
N ASP A 195 15.13 -5.19 -6.33
CA ASP A 195 16.44 -4.98 -6.94
C ASP A 195 16.34 -4.10 -8.20
N GLU A 196 15.27 -4.26 -8.99
CA GLU A 196 15.02 -3.41 -10.16
C GLU A 196 14.76 -1.95 -9.75
N PHE A 197 14.01 -1.73 -8.66
CA PHE A 197 13.75 -0.39 -8.15
C PHE A 197 14.99 0.26 -7.56
N LEU A 198 15.85 -0.49 -6.85
CA LEU A 198 17.13 0.01 -6.35
C LEU A 198 18.04 0.50 -7.48
N VAL A 199 18.04 -0.22 -8.60
CA VAL A 199 18.81 0.18 -9.79
C VAL A 199 18.17 1.38 -10.51
N LYS A 200 16.85 1.38 -10.66
CA LYS A 200 16.12 2.43 -11.42
C LYS A 200 16.00 3.75 -10.64
N TYR A 201 15.89 3.67 -9.30
CA TYR A 201 15.67 4.81 -8.40
C TYR A 201 16.67 4.83 -7.25
N PRO A 202 18.00 4.83 -7.51
CA PRO A 202 19.02 4.66 -6.46
C PRO A 202 19.01 5.75 -5.39
N ASN A 203 18.42 6.92 -5.69
CA ASN A 203 18.32 8.05 -4.77
C ASN A 203 17.02 8.06 -3.95
N TYR A 204 16.16 7.07 -4.06
CA TYR A 204 14.90 7.00 -3.32
C TYR A 204 15.03 6.16 -2.04
N PHE A 205 16.06 5.30 -1.98
CA PHE A 205 16.22 4.31 -0.93
C PHE A 205 17.26 4.73 0.10
N LYS A 206 17.03 4.35 1.35
CA LYS A 206 17.96 4.49 2.45
C LYS A 206 19.21 3.65 2.17
N LYS A 207 20.38 4.26 2.32
CA LYS A 207 21.68 3.61 2.14
C LYS A 207 22.12 2.90 3.41
#